data_dfc23122bb665436f597927cfc035001
#
_entry.id   dfc23122bb665436f597927cfc035001
#
_cell.length_a   1.000
_cell.length_b   1.000
_cell.length_c   1.000
_cell.angle_alpha   90.00
_cell.angle_beta   90.00
_cell.angle_gamma   90.00
#
_symmetry.space_group_name_H-M   'P 1'
#
loop_
_entity.id
_entity.type
_entity.pdbx_description
1 polymer ?
#
loop_
_entity_poly.entity_id
_entity_poly.type
_entity_poly.pdbx_seq_one_letter_code
_entity_poly.pdbx_strand_id
1 'polypeptide(L)'
;TNYYGYDEKTKTHYFQSTMVSPLDRTICKVDAKGVISPVVSGAGTYSAAFSKNFAYYIQSFNDANTPNQYAICAANGKVVRKLEQNEEYAAKYCGRDIPKREFFTFTHDGITFNGHMYKPLNFNPAKKYPVIMSQYSGPGSQQVANKWKLDWEAYFATQGYIVVCVDGRGTGFRGRSFRDVVYMRLGYYESIDQIAAANYMA
;
A
#
# COMPACT_ATOMS: atom_id res chain seq x y z
N THR A 1 -11.06 1.45 3.32
CA THR A 1 -11.64 1.96 2.07
C THR A 1 -12.55 3.13 2.35
N ASN A 2 -12.58 4.11 1.44
CA ASN A 2 -13.33 5.34 1.57
C ASN A 2 -14.51 5.32 0.61
N TYR A 3 -15.67 5.80 1.05
CA TYR A 3 -16.81 6.07 0.21
C TYR A 3 -16.73 7.51 -0.28
N TYR A 4 -16.80 7.72 -1.60
CA TYR A 4 -16.68 9.06 -2.20
C TYR A 4 -18.02 9.72 -2.52
N GLY A 5 -19.08 8.93 -2.68
CA GLY A 5 -20.43 9.44 -2.90
C GLY A 5 -21.20 8.72 -4.00
N TYR A 6 -22.38 9.26 -4.29
CA TYR A 6 -23.35 8.73 -5.24
C TYR A 6 -23.70 9.77 -6.29
N ASP A 7 -23.54 9.41 -7.55
CA ASP A 7 -24.00 10.19 -8.71
C ASP A 7 -25.45 9.82 -9.02
N GLU A 8 -26.37 10.72 -8.68
CA GLU A 8 -27.81 10.51 -8.92
C GLU A 8 -28.15 10.39 -10.41
N LYS A 9 -27.41 11.05 -11.27
CA LYS A 9 -27.66 11.06 -12.73
C LYS A 9 -27.37 9.71 -13.36
N THR A 10 -26.25 9.10 -13.00
CA THR A 10 -25.82 7.81 -13.54
C THR A 10 -26.16 6.63 -12.65
N LYS A 11 -26.75 6.88 -11.46
CA LYS A 11 -27.03 5.87 -10.44
C LYS A 11 -25.79 5.07 -10.02
N THR A 12 -24.66 5.76 -9.89
CA THR A 12 -23.35 5.15 -9.66
C THR A 12 -22.77 5.56 -8.32
N HIS A 13 -22.34 4.59 -7.51
CA HIS A 13 -21.55 4.84 -6.30
C HIS A 13 -20.05 4.79 -6.61
N TYR A 14 -19.26 5.69 -6.01
CA TYR A 14 -17.82 5.71 -6.10
C TYR A 14 -17.18 5.46 -4.74
N PHE A 15 -16.13 4.65 -4.72
CA PHE A 15 -15.44 4.27 -3.48
C PHE A 15 -14.00 3.84 -3.75
N GLN A 16 -13.19 3.80 -2.71
CA GLN A 16 -11.85 3.24 -2.74
C GLN A 16 -11.89 1.77 -2.31
N SER A 17 -11.14 0.89 -2.97
CA SER A 17 -11.12 -0.54 -2.69
C SER A 17 -9.71 -1.12 -2.72
N THR A 18 -9.56 -2.27 -2.06
CA THR A 18 -8.39 -3.16 -2.11
C THR A 18 -8.68 -4.43 -2.93
N MET A 19 -9.71 -4.43 -3.78
CA MET A 19 -10.15 -5.62 -4.52
C MET A 19 -9.09 -6.19 -5.47
N VAL A 20 -8.15 -5.37 -5.93
CA VAL A 20 -7.06 -5.80 -6.81
C VAL A 20 -5.91 -6.40 -6.01
N SER A 21 -5.52 -5.73 -4.93
CA SER A 21 -4.45 -6.15 -4.04
C SER A 21 -4.65 -5.54 -2.65
N PRO A 22 -4.39 -6.26 -1.57
CA PRO A 22 -4.41 -5.68 -0.22
C PRO A 22 -3.35 -4.57 -0.03
N LEU A 23 -2.31 -4.54 -0.85
CA LEU A 23 -1.26 -3.52 -0.81
C LEU A 23 -1.68 -2.22 -1.49
N ASP A 24 -2.58 -2.29 -2.48
CA ASP A 24 -2.97 -1.15 -3.31
C ASP A 24 -4.28 -0.52 -2.86
N ARG A 25 -4.54 0.68 -3.35
CA ARG A 25 -5.82 1.40 -3.21
C ARG A 25 -6.28 1.84 -4.59
N THR A 26 -7.40 1.28 -5.05
CA THR A 26 -7.96 1.54 -6.37
C THR A 26 -9.26 2.31 -6.25
N ILE A 27 -9.50 3.30 -7.11
CA ILE A 27 -10.80 3.96 -7.23
C ILE A 27 -11.72 3.03 -8.01
N CYS A 28 -12.85 2.68 -7.42
CA CYS A 28 -13.85 1.80 -7.99
C CYS A 28 -15.21 2.51 -8.07
N LYS A 29 -16.07 1.96 -8.89
CA LYS A 29 -17.48 2.32 -8.97
C LYS A 29 -18.36 1.09 -8.96
N VAL A 30 -19.60 1.25 -8.50
CA VAL A 30 -20.68 0.26 -8.68
C VAL A 30 -21.84 0.96 -9.37
N ASP A 31 -22.31 0.36 -10.46
CA ASP A 31 -23.41 0.89 -11.26
C ASP A 31 -24.80 0.51 -10.72
N ALA A 32 -25.87 0.98 -11.37
CA ALA A 32 -27.26 0.69 -11.00
C ALA A 32 -27.62 -0.81 -11.09
N LYS A 33 -26.82 -1.63 -11.77
CA LYS A 33 -27.02 -3.09 -11.88
C LYS A 33 -26.22 -3.84 -10.81
N GLY A 34 -25.46 -3.14 -9.94
CA GLY A 34 -24.60 -3.73 -8.93
C GLY A 34 -23.25 -4.22 -9.46
N VAL A 35 -22.87 -3.87 -10.70
CA VAL A 35 -21.59 -4.27 -11.28
C VAL A 35 -20.48 -3.38 -10.74
N ILE A 36 -19.52 -3.99 -10.04
CA ILE A 36 -18.34 -3.30 -9.52
C ILE A 36 -17.25 -3.31 -10.61
N SER A 37 -16.64 -2.15 -10.84
CA SER A 37 -15.52 -2.00 -11.78
C SER A 37 -14.53 -0.95 -11.32
N PRO A 38 -13.23 -1.10 -11.65
CA PRO A 38 -12.23 -0.08 -11.38
C PRO A 38 -12.45 1.14 -12.29
N VAL A 39 -12.22 2.34 -11.76
CA VAL A 39 -12.17 3.60 -12.51
C VAL A 39 -10.75 3.87 -13.00
N VAL A 40 -9.77 3.46 -12.20
CA VAL A 40 -8.34 3.55 -12.51
C VAL A 40 -7.72 2.15 -12.50
N SER A 41 -6.66 1.95 -13.27
CA SER A 41 -5.89 0.72 -13.33
C SER A 41 -4.43 0.99 -12.97
N GLY A 42 -3.76 -0.02 -12.42
CA GLY A 42 -2.35 0.03 -12.02
C GLY A 42 -2.16 -0.18 -10.52
N ALA A 43 -0.95 -0.58 -10.16
CA ALA A 43 -0.52 -0.73 -8.78
C ALA A 43 -0.27 0.65 -8.15
N GLY A 44 -0.43 0.74 -6.82
CA GLY A 44 -0.21 1.95 -6.06
C GLY A 44 -1.43 2.40 -5.25
N THR A 45 -1.34 3.57 -4.68
CA THR A 45 -2.39 4.17 -3.86
C THR A 45 -3.03 5.32 -4.59
N TYR A 46 -4.27 5.12 -5.02
CA TYR A 46 -5.13 6.13 -5.64
C TYR A 46 -6.18 6.63 -4.64
N SER A 47 -6.45 7.92 -4.64
CA SER A 47 -7.60 8.51 -3.98
C SER A 47 -8.26 9.59 -4.84
N ALA A 48 -9.51 9.92 -4.53
CA ALA A 48 -10.31 10.85 -5.31
C ALA A 48 -11.03 11.87 -4.43
N ALA A 49 -11.13 13.11 -4.96
CA ALA A 49 -12.05 14.12 -4.46
C ALA A 49 -12.97 14.53 -5.61
N PHE A 50 -14.21 14.08 -5.59
CA PHE A 50 -15.17 14.31 -6.67
C PHE A 50 -15.79 15.72 -6.62
N SER A 51 -16.07 16.27 -7.79
CA SER A 51 -16.94 17.45 -7.95
C SER A 51 -18.38 17.10 -7.53
N LYS A 52 -19.18 18.11 -7.14
CA LYS A 52 -20.59 17.91 -6.68
C LYS A 52 -21.45 17.14 -7.68
N ASN A 53 -21.19 17.31 -8.98
CA ASN A 53 -21.95 16.65 -10.05
C ASN A 53 -21.29 15.38 -10.57
N PHE A 54 -20.24 14.87 -9.92
CA PHE A 54 -19.47 13.70 -10.30
C PHE A 54 -18.92 13.69 -11.73
N ALA A 55 -18.86 14.84 -12.41
CA ALA A 55 -18.32 14.92 -13.77
C ALA A 55 -16.79 14.80 -13.79
N TYR A 56 -16.12 15.31 -12.75
CA TYR A 56 -14.68 15.31 -12.58
C TYR A 56 -14.28 14.94 -11.15
N TYR A 57 -13.03 14.54 -10.99
CA TYR A 57 -12.42 14.41 -9.67
C TYR A 57 -10.94 14.81 -9.71
N ILE A 58 -10.43 15.26 -8.58
CA ILE A 58 -9.00 15.38 -8.34
C ILE A 58 -8.53 14.00 -7.89
N GLN A 59 -7.64 13.39 -8.67
CA GLN A 59 -6.93 12.17 -8.32
C GLN A 59 -5.66 12.53 -7.58
N SER A 60 -5.37 11.85 -6.47
CA SER A 60 -4.01 11.69 -5.99
C SER A 60 -3.52 10.27 -6.26
N PHE A 61 -2.27 10.15 -6.65
CA PHE A 61 -1.59 8.89 -6.88
C PHE A 61 -0.21 8.90 -6.25
N ASN A 62 0.18 7.80 -5.67
CA ASN A 62 1.55 7.50 -5.28
C ASN A 62 1.74 5.98 -5.21
N ASP A 63 3.00 5.53 -5.20
CA ASP A 63 3.37 4.16 -4.84
C ASP A 63 4.56 4.16 -3.86
N ALA A 64 5.08 2.99 -3.53
CA ALA A 64 6.16 2.85 -2.55
C ALA A 64 7.43 3.65 -2.90
N ASN A 65 7.67 3.92 -4.19
CA ASN A 65 8.88 4.55 -4.71
C ASN A 65 8.60 5.80 -5.57
N THR A 66 7.32 6.18 -5.71
CA THR A 66 6.87 7.35 -6.47
C THR A 66 6.17 8.35 -5.56
N PRO A 67 6.67 9.59 -5.42
CA PRO A 67 6.01 10.64 -4.66
C PRO A 67 4.59 10.95 -5.14
N ASN A 68 3.82 11.66 -4.29
CA ASN A 68 2.45 12.05 -4.62
C ASN A 68 2.38 12.82 -5.94
N GLN A 69 1.43 12.42 -6.78
CA GLN A 69 1.07 13.10 -8.03
C GLN A 69 -0.42 13.45 -8.00
N TYR A 70 -0.77 14.55 -8.64
CA TYR A 70 -2.14 15.05 -8.67
C TYR A 70 -2.59 15.37 -10.08
N ALA A 71 -3.84 15.00 -10.40
CA ALA A 71 -4.44 15.26 -11.70
C ALA A 71 -5.94 15.52 -11.58
N ILE A 72 -6.50 16.30 -12.50
CA ILE A 72 -7.94 16.35 -12.73
C ILE A 72 -8.27 15.23 -13.72
N CYS A 73 -9.22 14.38 -13.34
CA CYS A 73 -9.70 13.28 -14.15
C CYS A 73 -11.21 13.43 -14.39
N ALA A 74 -11.68 12.97 -15.55
CA ALA A 74 -13.10 12.75 -15.80
C ALA A 74 -13.59 11.52 -15.03
N ALA A 75 -14.91 11.41 -14.81
CA ALA A 75 -15.52 10.32 -14.05
C ALA A 75 -15.21 8.90 -14.56
N ASN A 76 -14.79 8.78 -15.81
CA ASN A 76 -14.36 7.50 -16.40
C ASN A 76 -12.87 7.16 -16.18
N GLY A 77 -12.12 7.98 -15.43
CA GLY A 77 -10.70 7.79 -15.17
C GLY A 77 -9.75 8.48 -16.14
N LYS A 78 -10.24 9.07 -17.25
CA LYS A 78 -9.39 9.76 -18.23
C LYS A 78 -8.78 11.02 -17.59
N VAL A 79 -7.44 11.12 -17.60
CA VAL A 79 -6.73 12.32 -17.16
C VAL A 79 -7.06 13.49 -18.12
N VAL A 80 -7.58 14.58 -17.57
CA VAL A 80 -7.91 15.83 -18.29
C VAL A 80 -6.75 16.81 -18.16
N ARG A 81 -6.18 16.93 -16.97
CA ARG A 81 -5.10 17.87 -16.69
C ARG A 81 -4.23 17.36 -15.54
N LYS A 82 -2.93 17.32 -15.74
CA LYS A 82 -1.96 17.14 -14.66
C LYS A 82 -1.86 18.43 -13.84
N LEU A 83 -1.90 18.34 -12.52
CA LEU A 83 -1.79 19.47 -11.60
C LEU A 83 -0.38 19.60 -11.04
N GLU A 84 0.09 18.49 -10.43
CA GLU A 84 1.41 18.41 -9.82
C GLU A 84 1.93 16.96 -9.99
N GLN A 85 3.15 16.81 -10.48
CA GLN A 85 3.77 15.52 -10.69
C GLN A 85 4.98 15.30 -9.76
N ASN A 86 5.37 16.33 -9.00
CA ASN A 86 6.54 16.32 -8.12
C ASN A 86 7.82 15.88 -8.83
N GLU A 87 7.98 16.27 -10.11
CA GLU A 87 9.08 15.81 -10.97
C GLU A 87 10.46 16.21 -10.42
N GLU A 88 10.58 17.43 -9.92
CA GLU A 88 11.83 17.91 -9.31
C GLU A 88 12.18 17.11 -8.04
N TYR A 89 11.17 16.85 -7.20
CA TYR A 89 11.36 16.06 -6.00
C TYR A 89 11.68 14.60 -6.33
N ALA A 90 10.98 14.01 -7.31
CA ALA A 90 11.25 12.67 -7.80
C ALA A 90 12.66 12.55 -8.38
N ALA A 91 13.10 13.55 -9.17
CA ALA A 91 14.45 13.60 -9.71
C ALA A 91 15.52 13.67 -8.60
N LYS A 92 15.30 14.51 -7.58
CA LYS A 92 16.18 14.59 -6.41
C LYS A 92 16.25 13.27 -5.63
N TYR A 93 15.11 12.57 -5.49
CA TYR A 93 15.06 11.26 -4.85
C TYR A 93 15.76 10.19 -5.70
N CYS A 94 15.47 10.11 -6.99
CA CYS A 94 16.10 9.17 -7.90
C CYS A 94 17.61 9.44 -8.14
N GLY A 95 18.03 10.70 -8.05
CA GLY A 95 19.42 11.12 -8.18
C GLY A 95 20.26 10.90 -6.91
N ARG A 96 19.67 10.39 -5.84
CA ARG A 96 20.36 10.02 -4.61
C ARG A 96 20.38 8.50 -4.47
N ASP A 97 21.44 7.99 -3.90
CA ASP A 97 21.58 6.59 -3.54
C ASP A 97 20.69 6.26 -2.33
N ILE A 98 19.37 6.24 -2.54
CA ILE A 98 18.38 5.89 -1.53
C ILE A 98 17.84 4.49 -1.85
N PRO A 99 17.93 3.54 -0.90
CA PRO A 99 17.35 2.22 -1.05
C PRO A 99 15.85 2.29 -1.35
N LYS A 100 15.40 1.48 -2.30
CA LYS A 100 13.99 1.39 -2.67
C LYS A 100 13.27 0.35 -1.84
N ARG A 101 11.99 0.59 -1.59
CA ARG A 101 11.11 -0.38 -0.94
C ARG A 101 10.77 -1.50 -1.91
N GLU A 102 11.07 -2.73 -1.51
CA GLU A 102 10.73 -3.96 -2.24
C GLU A 102 9.63 -4.70 -1.47
N PHE A 103 8.63 -5.23 -2.17
CA PHE A 103 7.61 -6.09 -1.57
C PHE A 103 7.96 -7.55 -1.76
N PHE A 104 7.58 -8.36 -0.77
CA PHE A 104 7.72 -9.81 -0.81
C PHE A 104 6.54 -10.50 -0.13
N THR A 105 6.41 -11.78 -0.36
CA THR A 105 5.47 -12.64 0.35
C THR A 105 6.19 -13.89 0.83
N PHE A 106 5.72 -14.45 1.95
CA PHE A 106 6.09 -15.78 2.40
C PHE A 106 4.86 -16.49 2.96
N THR A 107 4.92 -17.82 3.05
CA THR A 107 3.83 -18.63 3.56
C THR A 107 4.27 -19.36 4.81
N HIS A 108 3.45 -19.30 5.87
CA HIS A 108 3.61 -20.05 7.11
C HIS A 108 2.24 -20.55 7.55
N ASP A 109 2.14 -21.83 7.94
CA ASP A 109 0.90 -22.50 8.35
C ASP A 109 -0.26 -22.32 7.35
N GLY A 110 0.04 -22.39 6.04
CA GLY A 110 -0.95 -22.22 4.98
C GLY A 110 -1.44 -20.78 4.76
N ILE A 111 -0.88 -19.81 5.49
CA ILE A 111 -1.22 -18.39 5.37
C ILE A 111 -0.08 -17.66 4.67
N THR A 112 -0.39 -16.94 3.58
CA THR A 112 0.57 -16.08 2.90
C THR A 112 0.58 -14.71 3.57
N PHE A 113 1.75 -14.23 3.95
CA PHE A 113 1.97 -12.91 4.54
C PHE A 113 2.57 -11.96 3.53
N ASN A 114 2.22 -10.68 3.63
CA ASN A 114 2.85 -9.60 2.86
C ASN A 114 3.90 -8.90 3.72
N GLY A 115 5.05 -8.65 3.13
CA GLY A 115 6.11 -7.86 3.73
C GLY A 115 6.66 -6.83 2.76
N HIS A 116 7.36 -5.85 3.30
CA HIS A 116 8.27 -5.00 2.55
C HIS A 116 9.64 -4.98 3.20
N MET A 117 10.65 -4.69 2.40
CA MET A 117 12.00 -4.53 2.90
C MET A 117 12.75 -3.42 2.17
N TYR A 118 13.72 -2.86 2.86
CA TYR A 118 14.79 -2.05 2.28
C TYR A 118 16.11 -2.81 2.42
N LYS A 119 16.85 -2.93 1.32
CA LYS A 119 18.19 -3.53 1.31
C LYS A 119 19.26 -2.46 1.15
N PRO A 120 20.47 -2.67 1.67
CA PRO A 120 21.60 -1.79 1.37
C PRO A 120 21.82 -1.67 -0.14
N LEU A 121 22.27 -0.50 -0.60
CA LEU A 121 22.50 -0.24 -2.03
C LEU A 121 23.48 -1.25 -2.67
N ASN A 122 24.50 -1.66 -1.92
CA ASN A 122 25.49 -2.65 -2.35
C ASN A 122 25.14 -4.05 -1.83
N PHE A 123 23.82 -4.39 -1.79
CA PHE A 123 23.39 -5.68 -1.31
C PHE A 123 23.99 -6.83 -2.12
N ASN A 124 24.63 -7.77 -1.41
CA ASN A 124 25.19 -8.98 -1.98
C ASN A 124 24.55 -10.20 -1.30
N PRO A 125 23.78 -11.04 -2.01
CA PRO A 125 23.09 -12.18 -1.42
C PRO A 125 24.02 -13.25 -0.82
N ALA A 126 25.32 -13.22 -1.13
CA ALA A 126 26.32 -14.10 -0.53
C ALA A 126 26.82 -13.63 0.85
N LYS A 127 26.40 -12.45 1.31
CA LYS A 127 26.79 -11.89 2.61
C LYS A 127 25.63 -11.92 3.59
N LYS A 128 25.95 -11.98 4.87
CA LYS A 128 25.00 -11.79 5.97
C LYS A 128 24.93 -10.31 6.34
N TYR A 129 23.72 -9.87 6.66
CA TYR A 129 23.42 -8.49 7.06
C TYR A 129 22.65 -8.48 8.39
N PRO A 130 22.87 -7.48 9.25
CA PRO A 130 21.99 -7.28 10.39
C PRO A 130 20.60 -6.88 9.89
N VAL A 131 19.56 -7.45 10.50
CA VAL A 131 18.16 -7.20 10.14
C VAL A 131 17.46 -6.43 11.26
N ILE A 132 16.80 -5.33 10.90
CA ILE A 132 15.88 -4.61 11.79
C ILE A 132 14.47 -4.97 11.35
N MET A 133 13.70 -5.60 12.23
CA MET A 133 12.28 -5.86 12.01
C MET A 133 11.44 -4.74 12.62
N SER A 134 10.76 -3.99 11.77
CA SER A 134 9.79 -2.97 12.15
C SER A 134 8.38 -3.57 12.12
N GLN A 135 7.59 -3.29 13.14
CA GLN A 135 6.19 -3.72 13.14
C GLN A 135 5.33 -2.87 14.07
N TYR A 136 4.04 -2.84 13.78
CA TYR A 136 3.03 -2.30 14.69
C TYR A 136 2.05 -3.40 15.13
N SER A 137 1.57 -4.21 14.18
CA SER A 137 0.68 -5.37 14.36
C SER A 137 -0.65 -5.09 15.08
N GLY A 138 -1.02 -3.83 15.29
CA GLY A 138 -2.28 -3.48 15.96
C GLY A 138 -3.51 -3.90 15.13
N PRO A 139 -4.62 -4.32 15.78
CA PRO A 139 -5.81 -4.77 15.08
C PRO A 139 -6.34 -3.76 14.06
N GLY A 140 -6.58 -4.22 12.82
CA GLY A 140 -7.06 -3.39 11.72
C GLY A 140 -6.05 -2.40 11.13
N SER A 141 -4.83 -2.31 11.67
CA SER A 141 -3.74 -1.50 11.12
C SER A 141 -3.16 -2.12 9.85
N GLN A 142 -2.39 -1.33 9.09
CA GLN A 142 -1.59 -1.82 7.97
C GLN A 142 -0.31 -1.00 7.86
N GLN A 143 0.84 -1.67 7.86
CA GLN A 143 2.15 -1.07 7.64
C GLN A 143 2.68 -1.38 6.24
N VAL A 144 2.35 -2.56 5.71
CA VAL A 144 2.80 -3.02 4.39
C VAL A 144 1.77 -2.59 3.33
N ALA A 145 2.00 -1.43 2.74
CA ALA A 145 1.15 -0.86 1.70
C ALA A 145 2.00 -0.24 0.57
N ASN A 146 1.51 -0.34 -0.65
CA ASN A 146 2.13 0.29 -1.82
C ASN A 146 1.78 1.79 -1.84
N LYS A 147 2.44 2.51 -0.92
CA LYS A 147 2.23 3.92 -0.66
C LYS A 147 3.57 4.61 -0.42
N TRP A 148 3.68 5.84 -0.91
CA TRP A 148 4.85 6.68 -0.70
C TRP A 148 5.12 6.91 0.79
N LYS A 149 6.32 6.59 1.20
CA LYS A 149 6.85 6.88 2.52
C LYS A 149 8.38 6.87 2.43
N LEU A 150 9.00 7.95 2.81
CA LEU A 150 10.45 8.04 2.94
C LEU A 150 10.77 8.46 4.37
N ASP A 151 11.33 7.53 5.13
CA ASP A 151 11.58 7.71 6.55
C ASP A 151 12.84 6.96 7.03
N TRP A 152 12.92 6.71 8.32
CA TRP A 152 14.03 6.08 9.01
C TRP A 152 14.38 4.67 8.46
N GLU A 153 13.43 3.92 7.89
CA GLU A 153 13.66 2.59 7.34
C GLU A 153 14.67 2.65 6.19
N ALA A 154 14.49 3.59 5.26
CA ALA A 154 15.42 3.82 4.17
C ALA A 154 16.79 4.31 4.67
N TYR A 155 16.81 5.17 5.71
CA TYR A 155 18.06 5.63 6.32
C TYR A 155 18.89 4.47 6.90
N PHE A 156 18.30 3.58 7.69
CA PHE A 156 19.04 2.44 8.24
C PHE A 156 19.55 1.50 7.15
N ALA A 157 18.83 1.36 6.05
CA ALA A 157 19.34 0.59 4.92
C ALA A 157 20.59 1.22 4.29
N THR A 158 20.74 2.54 4.26
CA THR A 158 21.99 3.19 3.86
C THR A 158 23.16 2.91 4.83
N GLN A 159 22.86 2.54 6.07
CA GLN A 159 23.84 2.18 7.09
C GLN A 159 24.23 0.69 7.10
N GLY A 160 23.76 -0.07 6.09
CA GLY A 160 24.13 -1.47 5.91
C GLY A 160 23.17 -2.48 6.59
N TYR A 161 22.02 -2.04 7.07
CA TYR A 161 20.97 -2.92 7.62
C TYR A 161 19.98 -3.34 6.53
N ILE A 162 19.44 -4.54 6.63
CA ILE A 162 18.16 -4.86 5.99
C ILE A 162 17.06 -4.44 6.95
N VAL A 163 16.12 -3.62 6.49
CA VAL A 163 14.96 -3.21 7.30
C VAL A 163 13.72 -3.87 6.73
N VAL A 164 13.00 -4.61 7.56
CA VAL A 164 11.86 -5.46 7.17
C VAL A 164 10.62 -5.08 7.96
N CYS A 165 9.48 -5.08 7.31
CA CYS A 165 8.17 -4.99 7.95
C CYS A 165 7.24 -6.06 7.37
N VAL A 166 6.49 -6.75 8.25
CA VAL A 166 5.51 -7.77 7.87
C VAL A 166 4.19 -7.48 8.58
N ASP A 167 3.09 -7.47 7.84
CA ASP A 167 1.74 -7.41 8.38
C ASP A 167 1.24 -8.82 8.68
N GLY A 168 1.21 -9.18 9.98
CA GLY A 168 0.69 -10.44 10.49
C GLY A 168 -0.83 -10.46 10.61
N ARG A 169 -1.38 -11.59 11.08
CA ARG A 169 -2.81 -11.72 11.41
C ARG A 169 -3.25 -10.64 12.38
N GLY A 170 -4.50 -10.21 12.25
CA GLY A 170 -5.06 -9.07 12.98
C GLY A 170 -4.99 -7.77 12.19
N THR A 171 -4.06 -7.63 11.24
CA THR A 171 -3.95 -6.41 10.42
C THR A 171 -5.08 -6.30 9.40
N GLY A 172 -5.26 -5.09 8.86
CA GLY A 172 -6.39 -4.74 8.01
C GLY A 172 -6.23 -5.12 6.53
N PHE A 173 -7.30 -4.86 5.76
CA PHE A 173 -7.36 -4.91 4.29
C PHE A 173 -7.22 -6.30 3.65
N ARG A 174 -7.25 -7.37 4.44
CA ARG A 174 -7.20 -8.76 3.99
C ARG A 174 -8.47 -9.55 4.31
N GLY A 175 -9.54 -8.86 4.61
CA GLY A 175 -10.82 -9.45 4.96
C GLY A 175 -11.00 -9.69 6.47
N ARG A 176 -12.23 -10.02 6.84
CA ARG A 176 -12.66 -10.11 8.23
C ARG A 176 -12.00 -11.28 8.96
N SER A 177 -11.91 -12.44 8.33
CA SER A 177 -11.33 -13.65 8.95
C SER A 177 -9.86 -13.46 9.33
N PHE A 178 -9.08 -12.76 8.49
CA PHE A 178 -7.69 -12.45 8.78
C PHE A 178 -7.54 -11.41 9.90
N ARG A 179 -8.42 -10.42 9.94
CA ARG A 179 -8.40 -9.35 10.94
C ARG A 179 -8.91 -9.80 12.30
N ASP A 180 -10.06 -10.49 12.33
CA ASP A 180 -10.80 -10.72 13.57
C ASP A 180 -10.30 -11.97 14.33
N VAL A 181 -9.36 -12.75 13.76
CA VAL A 181 -8.78 -13.94 14.40
C VAL A 181 -8.08 -13.63 15.74
N VAL A 182 -7.61 -12.38 15.92
CA VAL A 182 -6.96 -11.90 17.15
C VAL A 182 -7.95 -11.44 18.22
N TYR A 183 -9.27 -11.50 17.95
CA TYR A 183 -10.28 -11.10 18.93
C TYR A 183 -10.16 -11.95 20.20
N MET A 184 -10.10 -11.30 21.36
CA MET A 184 -9.85 -11.90 22.68
C MET A 184 -8.52 -12.69 22.81
N ARG A 185 -7.58 -12.53 21.84
CA ARG A 185 -6.27 -13.22 21.81
C ARG A 185 -5.15 -12.29 21.33
N LEU A 186 -5.19 -11.03 21.73
CA LEU A 186 -4.16 -10.06 21.37
C LEU A 186 -2.78 -10.53 21.82
N GLY A 187 -1.79 -10.35 20.93
CA GLY A 187 -0.40 -10.76 21.14
C GLY A 187 -0.11 -12.23 20.78
N TYR A 188 -1.10 -13.10 20.73
CA TYR A 188 -0.88 -14.53 20.46
C TYR A 188 -0.51 -14.80 18.99
N TYR A 189 -1.40 -14.45 18.06
CA TYR A 189 -1.15 -14.68 16.63
C TYR A 189 -0.09 -13.73 16.08
N GLU A 190 -0.09 -12.48 16.55
CA GLU A 190 0.90 -11.49 16.15
C GLU A 190 2.32 -11.96 16.47
N SER A 191 2.56 -12.53 17.64
CA SER A 191 3.88 -13.08 18.02
C SER A 191 4.29 -14.26 17.14
N ILE A 192 3.38 -15.19 16.88
CA ILE A 192 3.64 -16.36 16.02
C ILE A 192 4.05 -15.88 14.63
N ASP A 193 3.30 -14.93 14.05
CA ASP A 193 3.54 -14.45 12.70
C ASP A 193 4.85 -13.67 12.58
N GLN A 194 5.21 -12.88 13.61
CA GLN A 194 6.48 -12.15 13.63
C GLN A 194 7.69 -13.07 13.83
N ILE A 195 7.55 -14.14 14.64
CA ILE A 195 8.58 -15.19 14.77
C ILE A 195 8.76 -15.92 13.44
N ALA A 196 7.67 -16.25 12.74
CA ALA A 196 7.74 -16.86 11.41
C ALA A 196 8.43 -15.94 10.39
N ALA A 197 8.13 -14.63 10.43
CA ALA A 197 8.81 -13.65 9.59
C ALA A 197 10.31 -13.56 9.90
N ALA A 198 10.70 -13.58 11.19
CA ALA A 198 12.11 -13.59 11.59
C ALA A 198 12.84 -14.83 11.09
N ASN A 199 12.22 -16.01 11.20
CA ASN A 199 12.78 -17.27 10.70
C ASN A 199 12.91 -17.28 9.18
N TYR A 200 11.98 -16.62 8.45
CA TYR A 200 12.07 -16.48 7.00
C TYR A 200 13.24 -15.59 6.57
N MET A 201 13.64 -14.62 7.41
CA MET A 201 14.74 -13.70 7.14
C MET A 201 16.12 -14.23 7.54
N ALA A 202 16.20 -15.31 8.33
CA ALA A 202 17.45 -15.92 8.82
C ALA A 202 18.10 -16.81 7.77
#